data_4ff24266788d471e8305833b2b0a5b05
#
_entry.id   4ff24266788d471e8305833b2b0a5b05
#
_cell.length_a   1.000
_cell.length_b   1.000
_cell.length_c   1.000
_cell.angle_alpha   90.00
_cell.angle_beta   90.00
_cell.angle_gamma   90.00
#
_symmetry.space_group_name_H-M   'P 1'
#
loop_
_entity.id
_entity.type
_entity.pdbx_description
1 polymer ?
#
loop_
_entity_poly.entity_id
_entity_poly.type
_entity_poly.pdbx_seq_one_letter_code
_entity_poly.pdbx_strand_id
1 'polypeptide(L)'
;MTSSTPVLQAIGLGKRFGFKWALRDCRLTIPAGRVAAIVGPNGAGKSTLLRLAAGLSRPSDGTIEVLGESPNDGRASFLRRIGYFDQERPLLQGFRVDEMLRFGAGTNSRWDQASALSYLEELRIPLDQRVDTLSGGQQAQVALTVCLAKQPELLILDEPAAELDPVAREDLLRLLMQQVAQSGTSVLLATHALGDVAAICDYLVIVSESHVVLCDDIDYIVESHRMLTAFPSEGLELPQAPRQSIPIAVVVRCPTSQGSNCPCRTIAGASRSRLCRRS
;
A
#
# COMPACT_ATOMS: atom_id res chain seq x y z
N MET A 1 -20.56 -13.30 -13.48
CA MET A 1 -19.31 -12.99 -12.76
C MET A 1 -18.20 -13.04 -13.79
N THR A 2 -17.83 -11.92 -14.34
CA THR A 2 -16.72 -11.81 -15.30
C THR A 2 -15.43 -12.01 -14.51
N SER A 3 -14.74 -13.12 -14.77
CA SER A 3 -13.41 -13.43 -14.23
C SER A 3 -12.41 -12.41 -14.80
N SER A 4 -12.32 -11.22 -14.21
CA SER A 4 -11.25 -10.28 -14.53
C SER A 4 -9.93 -10.86 -14.02
N THR A 5 -8.93 -10.92 -14.88
CA THR A 5 -7.56 -11.32 -14.48
C THR A 5 -7.12 -10.46 -13.31
N PRO A 6 -6.60 -11.03 -12.21
CA PRO A 6 -6.12 -10.25 -11.08
C PRO A 6 -4.95 -9.35 -11.48
N VAL A 7 -4.86 -8.17 -10.87
CA VAL A 7 -3.73 -7.26 -11.09
C VAL A 7 -2.45 -7.81 -10.45
N LEU A 8 -2.59 -8.52 -9.34
CA LEU A 8 -1.49 -9.19 -8.66
C LEU A 8 -1.96 -10.53 -8.09
N GLN A 9 -1.18 -11.58 -8.32
CA GLN A 9 -1.36 -12.89 -7.71
C GLN A 9 -0.02 -13.39 -7.17
N ALA A 10 0.00 -13.85 -5.92
CA ALA A 10 1.18 -14.45 -5.29
C ALA A 10 0.83 -15.78 -4.64
N ILE A 11 1.68 -16.79 -4.85
CA ILE A 11 1.47 -18.16 -4.34
C ILE A 11 2.76 -18.61 -3.66
N GLY A 12 2.69 -18.78 -2.31
CA GLY A 12 3.83 -19.20 -1.52
C GLY A 12 5.00 -18.22 -1.57
N LEU A 13 4.71 -16.94 -1.86
CA LEU A 13 5.75 -15.93 -2.10
C LEU A 13 6.62 -15.72 -0.89
N GLY A 14 7.93 -15.86 -1.07
CA GLY A 14 8.93 -15.63 -0.05
C GLY A 14 10.08 -14.76 -0.54
N LYS A 15 10.58 -13.88 0.34
CA LYS A 15 11.79 -13.10 0.11
C LYS A 15 12.66 -13.10 1.35
N ARG A 16 13.93 -13.50 1.16
CA ARG A 16 14.93 -13.56 2.21
C ARG A 16 16.11 -12.67 1.87
N PHE A 17 16.62 -11.96 2.87
CA PHE A 17 17.87 -11.21 2.81
C PHE A 17 18.84 -11.83 3.84
N GLY A 18 19.86 -12.52 3.35
CA GLY A 18 20.72 -13.34 4.19
C GLY A 18 19.90 -14.41 4.93
N PHE A 19 19.89 -14.39 6.25
CA PHE A 19 19.14 -15.33 7.10
C PHE A 19 17.74 -14.82 7.52
N LYS A 20 17.40 -13.56 7.24
CA LYS A 20 16.13 -12.93 7.67
C LYS A 20 15.10 -12.99 6.55
N TRP A 21 13.94 -13.54 6.85
CA TRP A 21 12.78 -13.46 5.96
C TRP A 21 12.13 -12.08 6.07
N ALA A 22 11.96 -11.43 4.94
CA ALA A 22 11.14 -10.23 4.81
C ALA A 22 9.68 -10.58 4.47
N LEU A 23 9.50 -11.65 3.68
CA LEU A 23 8.20 -12.26 3.37
C LEU A 23 8.38 -13.77 3.38
N ARG A 24 7.36 -14.50 3.86
CA ARG A 24 7.41 -15.96 3.96
C ARG A 24 6.02 -16.55 3.69
N ASP A 25 5.95 -17.50 2.74
CA ASP A 25 4.72 -18.21 2.34
C ASP A 25 3.50 -17.27 2.18
N CYS A 26 3.69 -16.13 1.53
CA CYS A 26 2.61 -15.18 1.32
C CYS A 26 1.71 -15.66 0.17
N ARG A 27 0.40 -15.61 0.41
CA ARG A 27 -0.64 -15.92 -0.59
C ARG A 27 -1.61 -14.75 -0.63
N LEU A 28 -1.77 -14.14 -1.79
CA LEU A 28 -2.70 -13.04 -1.99
C LEU A 28 -3.11 -12.94 -3.46
N THR A 29 -4.31 -12.43 -3.66
CA THR A 29 -4.85 -12.14 -5.00
C THR A 29 -5.54 -10.80 -4.93
N ILE A 30 -5.10 -9.83 -5.72
CA ILE A 30 -5.69 -8.49 -5.79
C ILE A 30 -6.38 -8.34 -7.13
N PRO A 31 -7.70 -8.05 -7.15
CA PRO A 31 -8.43 -7.84 -8.41
C PRO A 31 -7.93 -6.60 -9.16
N ALA A 32 -8.10 -6.60 -10.50
CA ALA A 32 -7.82 -5.41 -11.30
C ALA A 32 -8.83 -4.28 -11.04
N GLY A 33 -8.40 -3.03 -11.24
CA GLY A 33 -9.22 -1.83 -11.06
C GLY A 33 -9.46 -1.43 -9.61
N ARG A 34 -8.74 -2.03 -8.64
CA ARG A 34 -8.86 -1.72 -7.21
C ARG A 34 -7.75 -0.79 -6.73
N VAL A 35 -8.06 -0.02 -5.69
CA VAL A 35 -7.09 0.73 -4.88
C VAL A 35 -6.81 -0.09 -3.63
N ALA A 36 -5.76 -0.90 -3.68
CA ALA A 36 -5.41 -1.83 -2.61
C ALA A 36 -4.40 -1.22 -1.65
N ALA A 37 -4.77 -1.10 -0.38
CA ALA A 37 -3.86 -0.71 0.69
C ALA A 37 -3.08 -1.91 1.21
N ILE A 38 -1.76 -1.76 1.35
CA ILE A 38 -0.88 -2.70 2.01
C ILE A 38 -0.46 -2.11 3.34
N VAL A 39 -0.99 -2.63 4.44
CA VAL A 39 -0.79 -2.10 5.79
C VAL A 39 -0.05 -3.09 6.67
N GLY A 40 0.68 -2.56 7.62
CA GLY A 40 1.42 -3.36 8.60
C GLY A 40 2.50 -2.53 9.29
N PRO A 41 3.08 -3.04 10.37
CA PRO A 41 4.15 -2.35 11.09
C PRO A 41 5.40 -2.17 10.23
N ASN A 42 6.29 -1.27 10.67
CA ASN A 42 7.58 -1.10 10.00
C ASN A 42 8.37 -2.41 10.03
N GLY A 43 8.97 -2.76 8.89
CA GLY A 43 9.70 -4.02 8.75
C GLY A 43 8.83 -5.26 8.52
N ALA A 44 7.51 -5.14 8.41
CA ALA A 44 6.62 -6.28 8.14
C ALA A 44 6.78 -6.89 6.74
N GLY A 45 7.39 -6.16 5.77
CA GLY A 45 7.60 -6.64 4.42
C GLY A 45 6.85 -5.87 3.32
N LYS A 46 6.15 -4.77 3.65
CA LYS A 46 5.35 -3.96 2.71
C LYS A 46 6.15 -3.53 1.48
N SER A 47 7.23 -2.77 1.67
CA SER A 47 8.11 -2.30 0.59
C SER A 47 8.75 -3.46 -0.17
N THR A 48 9.03 -4.58 0.52
CA THR A 48 9.55 -5.79 -0.13
C THR A 48 8.52 -6.39 -1.09
N LEU A 49 7.24 -6.46 -0.68
CA LEU A 49 6.15 -6.93 -1.54
C LEU A 49 6.00 -6.02 -2.77
N LEU A 50 6.01 -4.69 -2.57
CA LEU A 50 5.93 -3.73 -3.68
C LEU A 50 7.11 -3.84 -4.64
N ARG A 51 8.34 -3.99 -4.14
CA ARG A 51 9.54 -4.18 -4.97
C ARG A 51 9.52 -5.49 -5.76
N LEU A 52 8.95 -6.56 -5.20
CA LEU A 52 8.71 -7.81 -5.92
C LEU A 52 7.66 -7.62 -7.02
N ALA A 53 6.55 -6.93 -6.72
CA ALA A 53 5.50 -6.62 -7.69
C ALA A 53 6.00 -5.73 -8.84
N ALA A 54 6.92 -4.81 -8.56
CA ALA A 54 7.53 -3.94 -9.58
C ALA A 54 8.64 -4.63 -10.39
N GLY A 55 9.04 -5.87 -10.06
CA GLY A 55 10.15 -6.56 -10.70
C GLY A 55 11.55 -6.02 -10.30
N LEU A 56 11.61 -5.15 -9.29
CA LEU A 56 12.86 -4.59 -8.75
C LEU A 56 13.62 -5.57 -7.84
N SER A 57 12.97 -6.67 -7.48
CA SER A 57 13.57 -7.74 -6.69
C SER A 57 13.02 -9.09 -7.15
N ARG A 58 13.82 -10.15 -7.03
CA ARG A 58 13.38 -11.51 -7.35
C ARG A 58 12.91 -12.23 -6.10
N PRO A 59 11.85 -13.05 -6.16
CA PRO A 59 11.48 -13.94 -5.08
C PRO A 59 12.63 -14.87 -4.68
N SER A 60 12.68 -15.25 -3.42
CA SER A 60 13.56 -16.34 -2.94
C SER A 60 12.80 -17.67 -2.96
N ASP A 61 11.47 -17.61 -2.89
CA ASP A 61 10.58 -18.77 -2.89
C ASP A 61 9.20 -18.38 -3.45
N GLY A 62 8.46 -19.35 -3.97
CA GLY A 62 7.14 -19.14 -4.55
C GLY A 62 7.13 -18.32 -5.84
N THR A 63 5.96 -17.83 -6.22
CA THR A 63 5.74 -17.09 -7.47
C THR A 63 4.95 -15.83 -7.25
N ILE A 64 5.15 -14.85 -8.11
CA ILE A 64 4.35 -13.64 -8.22
C ILE A 64 4.06 -13.36 -9.69
N GLU A 65 2.81 -13.06 -9.99
CA GLU A 65 2.34 -12.58 -11.28
C GLU A 65 1.70 -11.22 -11.11
N VAL A 66 2.00 -10.30 -12.03
CA VAL A 66 1.46 -8.94 -12.05
C VAL A 66 1.01 -8.62 -13.46
N LEU A 67 -0.23 -8.15 -13.62
CA LEU A 67 -0.86 -7.94 -14.93
C LEU A 67 -0.81 -9.19 -15.84
N GLY A 68 -0.83 -10.40 -15.22
CA GLY A 68 -0.76 -11.68 -15.91
C GLY A 68 0.64 -12.08 -16.40
N GLU A 69 1.70 -11.38 -15.97
CA GLU A 69 3.08 -11.65 -16.36
C GLU A 69 3.98 -11.82 -15.12
N SER A 70 5.10 -12.55 -15.27
CA SER A 70 6.14 -12.57 -14.24
C SER A 70 6.94 -11.27 -14.28
N PRO A 71 6.98 -10.49 -13.17
CA PRO A 71 7.78 -9.25 -13.10
C PRO A 71 9.26 -9.46 -13.35
N ASN A 72 9.76 -10.68 -13.15
CA ASN A 72 11.18 -11.00 -13.19
C ASN A 72 11.71 -11.36 -14.58
N ASP A 73 10.85 -11.43 -15.58
CA ASP A 73 11.25 -11.74 -16.96
C ASP A 73 12.00 -10.59 -17.64
N GLY A 74 12.12 -9.44 -16.97
CA GLY A 74 12.91 -8.28 -17.41
C GLY A 74 12.39 -7.62 -18.69
N ARG A 75 11.12 -7.84 -19.06
CA ARG A 75 10.56 -7.33 -20.30
C ARG A 75 10.31 -5.83 -20.19
N ALA A 76 10.87 -5.06 -21.09
CA ALA A 76 10.61 -3.63 -21.17
C ALA A 76 9.11 -3.32 -21.33
N SER A 77 8.34 -4.21 -21.97
CA SER A 77 6.88 -4.12 -22.12
C SER A 77 6.18 -4.09 -20.75
N PHE A 78 6.60 -4.94 -19.82
CA PHE A 78 6.08 -4.97 -18.45
C PHE A 78 6.34 -3.66 -17.71
N LEU A 79 7.58 -3.18 -17.72
CA LEU A 79 7.97 -1.94 -17.05
C LEU A 79 7.21 -0.71 -17.57
N ARG A 80 6.81 -0.69 -18.85
CA ARG A 80 6.00 0.39 -19.43
C ARG A 80 4.60 0.45 -18.86
N ARG A 81 4.05 -0.67 -18.39
CA ARG A 81 2.70 -0.79 -17.85
C ARG A 81 2.62 -0.41 -16.36
N ILE A 82 3.78 -0.25 -15.69
CA ILE A 82 3.87 -0.01 -14.25
C ILE A 82 4.41 1.38 -13.97
N GLY A 83 3.73 2.13 -13.11
CA GLY A 83 4.28 3.29 -12.40
C GLY A 83 4.78 2.85 -11.04
N TYR A 84 6.02 3.19 -10.68
CA TYR A 84 6.56 2.89 -9.36
C TYR A 84 7.05 4.17 -8.68
N PHE A 85 6.51 4.43 -7.51
CA PHE A 85 6.88 5.54 -6.65
C PHE A 85 7.57 4.98 -5.40
N ASP A 86 8.85 5.23 -5.26
CA ASP A 86 9.65 4.83 -4.11
C ASP A 86 9.56 5.87 -2.98
N GLN A 87 9.65 5.42 -1.75
CA GLN A 87 9.69 6.29 -0.57
C GLN A 87 10.83 7.32 -0.64
N GLU A 88 11.98 6.93 -1.20
CA GLU A 88 13.15 7.82 -1.34
C GLU A 88 12.97 8.89 -2.43
N ARG A 89 11.90 8.79 -3.25
CA ARG A 89 11.57 9.73 -4.33
C ARG A 89 12.77 10.04 -5.22
N PRO A 90 13.35 9.06 -5.93
CA PRO A 90 14.59 9.23 -6.69
C PRO A 90 14.32 10.07 -7.96
N LEU A 91 14.18 11.39 -7.80
CA LEU A 91 14.17 12.33 -8.91
C LEU A 91 15.61 12.62 -9.32
N LEU A 92 15.83 12.90 -10.61
CA LEU A 92 17.16 13.23 -11.11
C LEU A 92 17.57 14.61 -10.58
N GLN A 93 18.53 14.57 -9.66
CA GLN A 93 19.07 15.76 -9.04
C GLN A 93 19.74 16.65 -10.11
N GLY A 94 19.55 17.96 -9.97
CA GLY A 94 20.08 18.90 -10.92
C GLY A 94 19.19 19.20 -12.15
N PHE A 95 18.19 18.36 -12.42
CA PHE A 95 17.21 18.60 -13.48
C PHE A 95 16.20 19.67 -13.04
N ARG A 96 15.68 20.41 -14.02
CA ARG A 96 14.46 21.20 -13.86
C ARG A 96 13.23 20.32 -14.01
N VAL A 97 12.10 20.82 -13.54
CA VAL A 97 10.83 20.08 -13.64
C VAL A 97 10.48 19.76 -15.11
N ASP A 98 10.62 20.73 -16.03
CA ASP A 98 10.39 20.52 -17.46
C ASP A 98 11.37 19.51 -18.08
N GLU A 99 12.61 19.45 -17.61
CA GLU A 99 13.61 18.46 -18.04
C GLU A 99 13.25 17.06 -17.55
N MET A 100 12.71 16.93 -16.33
CA MET A 100 12.16 15.67 -15.83
C MET A 100 11.02 15.16 -16.70
N LEU A 101 10.08 16.03 -17.09
CA LEU A 101 8.98 15.66 -17.97
C LEU A 101 9.49 15.25 -19.36
N ARG A 102 10.45 15.97 -19.93
CA ARG A 102 11.07 15.62 -21.23
C ARG A 102 11.81 14.29 -21.16
N PHE A 103 12.51 14.03 -20.06
CA PHE A 103 13.16 12.72 -19.83
C PHE A 103 12.13 11.60 -19.75
N GLY A 104 11.04 11.81 -19.00
CA GLY A 104 9.93 10.87 -18.91
C GLY A 104 9.31 10.58 -20.28
N ALA A 105 9.02 11.60 -21.06
CA ALA A 105 8.50 11.47 -22.42
C ALA A 105 9.45 10.71 -23.36
N GLY A 106 10.75 10.95 -23.26
CA GLY A 106 11.75 10.29 -24.09
C GLY A 106 11.97 8.80 -23.76
N THR A 107 11.62 8.38 -22.55
CA THR A 107 11.84 7.00 -22.06
C THR A 107 10.58 6.15 -22.07
N ASN A 108 9.39 6.74 -22.25
CA ASN A 108 8.11 6.04 -22.23
C ASN A 108 7.35 6.20 -23.55
N SER A 109 6.89 5.08 -24.11
CA SER A 109 6.13 5.09 -25.36
C SER A 109 4.68 5.59 -25.21
N ARG A 110 4.13 5.49 -23.99
CA ARG A 110 2.88 6.12 -23.58
C ARG A 110 3.26 7.28 -22.67
N TRP A 111 2.86 8.48 -23.00
CA TRP A 111 3.15 9.66 -22.20
C TRP A 111 2.10 10.72 -22.41
N ASP A 112 1.47 11.14 -21.34
CA ASP A 112 0.47 12.20 -21.34
C ASP A 112 1.09 13.52 -20.83
N GLN A 113 1.70 14.25 -21.76
CA GLN A 113 2.31 15.54 -21.46
C GLN A 113 1.28 16.59 -21.03
N ALA A 114 0.07 16.53 -21.61
CA ALA A 114 -0.97 17.53 -21.32
C ALA A 114 -1.46 17.40 -19.86
N SER A 115 -1.77 16.19 -19.42
CA SER A 115 -2.14 15.95 -18.04
C SER A 115 -1.02 16.28 -17.08
N ALA A 116 0.23 15.94 -17.40
CA ALA A 116 1.37 16.27 -16.54
C ALA A 116 1.52 17.78 -16.34
N LEU A 117 1.40 18.56 -17.39
CA LEU A 117 1.48 20.03 -17.31
C LEU A 117 0.30 20.61 -16.52
N SER A 118 -0.93 20.13 -16.76
CA SER A 118 -2.12 20.55 -16.04
C SER A 118 -2.01 20.30 -14.54
N TYR A 119 -1.50 19.12 -14.14
CA TYR A 119 -1.30 18.79 -12.72
C TYR A 119 -0.27 19.71 -12.05
N LEU A 120 0.87 19.96 -12.72
CA LEU A 120 1.89 20.85 -12.15
C LEU A 120 1.42 22.31 -12.07
N GLU A 121 0.57 22.77 -13.00
CA GLU A 121 -0.07 24.07 -12.96
C GLU A 121 -1.05 24.17 -11.78
N GLU A 122 -1.93 23.18 -11.59
CA GLU A 122 -2.84 23.11 -10.45
C GLU A 122 -2.10 23.14 -9.11
N LEU A 123 -0.99 22.41 -9.02
CA LEU A 123 -0.11 22.36 -7.86
C LEU A 123 0.79 23.58 -7.70
N ARG A 124 0.75 24.53 -8.66
CA ARG A 124 1.59 25.73 -8.70
C ARG A 124 3.08 25.44 -8.61
N ILE A 125 3.53 24.37 -9.27
CA ILE A 125 4.95 24.00 -9.34
C ILE A 125 5.56 24.59 -10.60
N PRO A 126 6.53 25.52 -10.50
CA PRO A 126 7.17 26.12 -11.65
C PRO A 126 7.99 25.12 -12.47
N LEU A 127 7.80 25.11 -13.79
CA LEU A 127 8.48 24.16 -14.68
C LEU A 127 9.99 24.41 -14.80
N ASP A 128 10.42 25.65 -14.63
CA ASP A 128 11.82 26.07 -14.72
C ASP A 128 12.58 25.89 -13.40
N GLN A 129 11.89 25.53 -12.32
CA GLN A 129 12.51 25.30 -11.02
C GLN A 129 13.29 23.98 -10.99
N ARG A 130 14.44 24.00 -10.33
CA ARG A 130 15.25 22.79 -10.14
C ARG A 130 14.62 21.87 -9.11
N VAL A 131 14.64 20.58 -9.40
CA VAL A 131 14.04 19.55 -8.54
C VAL A 131 14.64 19.54 -7.13
N ASP A 132 15.95 19.74 -7.02
CA ASP A 132 16.67 19.79 -5.75
C ASP A 132 16.35 21.01 -4.87
N THR A 133 15.70 22.04 -5.43
CA THR A 133 15.27 23.23 -4.69
C THR A 133 13.79 23.19 -4.28
N LEU A 134 13.05 22.18 -4.71
CA LEU A 134 11.65 21.96 -4.33
C LEU A 134 11.55 21.49 -2.88
N SER A 135 10.43 21.82 -2.21
CA SER A 135 10.10 21.19 -0.93
C SER A 135 9.89 19.68 -1.06
N GLY A 136 10.02 18.92 0.01
CA GLY A 136 9.77 17.48 -0.02
C GLY A 136 8.37 17.12 -0.54
N GLY A 137 7.35 17.95 -0.23
CA GLY A 137 6.00 17.80 -0.76
C GLY A 137 5.94 18.02 -2.27
N GLN A 138 6.54 19.08 -2.76
CA GLN A 138 6.61 19.37 -4.19
C GLN A 138 7.40 18.30 -4.96
N GLN A 139 8.49 17.80 -4.40
CA GLN A 139 9.23 16.67 -5.01
C GLN A 139 8.35 15.42 -5.12
N ALA A 140 7.56 15.09 -4.09
CA ALA A 140 6.62 13.98 -4.13
C ALA A 140 5.54 14.19 -5.21
N GLN A 141 5.00 15.40 -5.31
CA GLN A 141 4.00 15.76 -6.32
C GLN A 141 4.58 15.64 -7.74
N VAL A 142 5.81 16.12 -7.99
CA VAL A 142 6.50 15.94 -9.28
C VAL A 142 6.74 14.46 -9.58
N ALA A 143 7.23 13.69 -8.61
CA ALA A 143 7.49 12.27 -8.79
C ALA A 143 6.19 11.51 -9.11
N LEU A 144 5.09 11.81 -8.42
CA LEU A 144 3.78 11.22 -8.72
C LEU A 144 3.31 11.63 -10.11
N THR A 145 3.42 12.90 -10.48
CA THR A 145 3.03 13.40 -11.82
C THR A 145 3.78 12.66 -12.92
N VAL A 146 5.09 12.43 -12.77
CA VAL A 146 5.89 11.62 -13.71
C VAL A 146 5.40 10.18 -13.80
N CYS A 147 5.05 9.57 -12.67
CA CYS A 147 4.49 8.21 -12.64
C CYS A 147 3.13 8.13 -13.36
N LEU A 148 2.26 9.13 -13.17
CA LEU A 148 0.92 9.19 -13.76
C LEU A 148 0.95 9.51 -15.26
N ALA A 149 1.83 10.44 -15.69
CA ALA A 149 1.99 10.80 -17.09
C ALA A 149 2.36 9.61 -17.99
N LYS A 150 2.94 8.59 -17.42
CA LYS A 150 3.26 7.31 -18.06
C LYS A 150 2.02 6.48 -18.44
N GLN A 151 0.83 6.86 -17.95
CA GLN A 151 -0.44 6.13 -18.12
C GLN A 151 -0.31 4.64 -17.75
N PRO A 152 0.09 4.33 -16.52
CA PRO A 152 0.30 2.94 -16.11
C PRO A 152 -1.02 2.20 -15.95
N GLU A 153 -1.01 0.88 -16.15
CA GLU A 153 -2.13 -0.01 -15.84
C GLU A 153 -2.12 -0.37 -14.33
N LEU A 154 -0.93 -0.35 -13.73
CA LEU A 154 -0.72 -0.53 -12.29
C LEU A 154 0.21 0.55 -11.75
N LEU A 155 -0.24 1.26 -10.73
CA LEU A 155 0.54 2.22 -9.96
C LEU A 155 0.92 1.62 -8.61
N ILE A 156 2.20 1.58 -8.32
CA ILE A 156 2.76 1.04 -7.07
C ILE A 156 3.37 2.19 -6.29
N LEU A 157 2.87 2.44 -5.09
CA LEU A 157 3.22 3.58 -4.24
C LEU A 157 3.74 3.10 -2.89
N ASP A 158 5.00 3.37 -2.59
CA ASP A 158 5.61 3.04 -1.30
C ASP A 158 5.67 4.28 -0.42
N GLU A 159 4.77 4.38 0.58
CA GLU A 159 4.64 5.49 1.52
C GLU A 159 4.62 6.89 0.85
N PRO A 160 3.77 7.13 -0.17
CA PRO A 160 3.85 8.35 -1.00
C PRO A 160 3.57 9.63 -0.22
N ALA A 161 2.80 9.56 0.84
CA ALA A 161 2.41 10.69 1.68
C ALA A 161 3.24 10.77 2.99
N ALA A 162 4.26 9.91 3.16
CA ALA A 162 5.16 10.01 4.31
C ALA A 162 5.90 11.35 4.30
N GLU A 163 6.00 11.97 5.46
CA GLU A 163 6.71 13.25 5.65
C GLU A 163 6.09 14.45 4.92
N LEU A 164 4.89 14.32 4.35
CA LEU A 164 4.16 15.45 3.78
C LEU A 164 3.39 16.19 4.87
N ASP A 165 3.34 17.51 4.74
CA ASP A 165 2.37 18.30 5.51
C ASP A 165 0.92 17.94 5.11
N PRO A 166 -0.07 18.27 5.93
CA PRO A 166 -1.46 17.88 5.66
C PRO A 166 -2.01 18.37 4.32
N VAL A 167 -1.60 19.56 3.86
CA VAL A 167 -2.08 20.13 2.58
C VAL A 167 -1.50 19.39 1.40
N ALA A 168 -0.17 19.22 1.38
CA ALA A 168 0.53 18.48 0.32
C ALA A 168 0.06 17.03 0.23
N ARG A 169 -0.28 16.42 1.38
CA ARG A 169 -0.86 15.06 1.45
C ARG A 169 -2.24 15.00 0.81
N GLU A 170 -3.12 15.93 1.14
CA GLU A 170 -4.46 15.99 0.56
C GLU A 170 -4.40 16.21 -0.96
N ASP A 171 -3.54 17.10 -1.43
CA ASP A 171 -3.33 17.36 -2.85
C ASP A 171 -2.83 16.11 -3.58
N LEU A 172 -1.88 15.37 -2.99
CA LEU A 172 -1.35 14.14 -3.55
C LEU A 172 -2.43 13.04 -3.66
N LEU A 173 -3.23 12.85 -2.62
CA LEU A 173 -4.32 11.86 -2.62
C LEU A 173 -5.43 12.25 -3.61
N ARG A 174 -5.75 13.54 -3.72
CA ARG A 174 -6.72 14.04 -4.70
C ARG A 174 -6.26 13.78 -6.13
N LEU A 175 -5.00 14.10 -6.46
CA LEU A 175 -4.40 13.82 -7.75
C LEU A 175 -4.46 12.33 -8.10
N LEU A 176 -4.12 11.47 -7.14
CA LEU A 176 -4.19 10.01 -7.29
C LEU A 176 -5.61 9.56 -7.62
N MET A 177 -6.61 10.03 -6.87
CA MET A 177 -8.00 9.63 -7.06
C MET A 177 -8.60 10.14 -8.38
N GLN A 178 -8.25 11.34 -8.81
CA GLN A 178 -8.62 11.85 -10.13
C GLN A 178 -8.11 10.93 -11.24
N GLN A 179 -6.85 10.53 -11.17
CA GLN A 179 -6.26 9.63 -12.16
C GLN A 179 -6.91 8.25 -12.16
N VAL A 180 -7.15 7.67 -10.98
CA VAL A 180 -7.83 6.36 -10.87
C VAL A 180 -9.22 6.42 -11.49
N ALA A 181 -9.99 7.48 -11.20
CA ALA A 181 -11.34 7.66 -11.74
C ALA A 181 -11.36 7.80 -13.28
N GLN A 182 -10.34 8.44 -13.86
CA GLN A 182 -10.26 8.69 -15.30
C GLN A 182 -9.75 7.48 -16.09
N SER A 183 -8.78 6.75 -15.57
CA SER A 183 -8.06 5.71 -16.31
C SER A 183 -8.41 4.29 -15.91
N GLY A 184 -9.07 4.08 -14.76
CA GLY A 184 -9.29 2.74 -14.20
C GLY A 184 -7.99 2.03 -13.78
N THR A 185 -6.91 2.78 -13.57
CA THR A 185 -5.61 2.28 -13.11
C THR A 185 -5.76 1.57 -11.77
N SER A 186 -5.22 0.37 -11.66
CA SER A 186 -5.09 -0.32 -10.36
C SER A 186 -4.00 0.33 -9.52
N VAL A 187 -4.17 0.37 -8.20
CA VAL A 187 -3.19 0.97 -7.28
C VAL A 187 -2.82 0.01 -6.17
N LEU A 188 -1.53 -0.13 -5.91
CA LEU A 188 -0.99 -0.75 -4.69
C LEU A 188 -0.35 0.33 -3.84
N LEU A 189 -0.93 0.62 -2.70
CA LEU A 189 -0.48 1.67 -1.79
C LEU A 189 0.03 1.08 -0.48
N ALA A 190 1.35 1.09 -0.24
CA ALA A 190 1.85 0.81 1.10
C ALA A 190 1.76 2.09 1.94
N THR A 191 1.13 1.97 3.10
CA THR A 191 1.02 3.06 4.06
C THR A 191 0.88 2.53 5.49
N HIS A 192 1.31 3.34 6.46
CA HIS A 192 1.00 3.13 7.87
C HIS A 192 -0.11 4.06 8.37
N ALA A 193 -0.60 4.96 7.53
CA ALA A 193 -1.63 5.94 7.85
C ALA A 193 -3.03 5.40 7.53
N LEU A 194 -3.73 4.91 8.54
CA LEU A 194 -5.08 4.34 8.37
C LEU A 194 -6.10 5.36 7.84
N GLY A 195 -5.88 6.67 8.04
CA GLY A 195 -6.72 7.72 7.47
C GLY A 195 -6.73 7.71 5.94
N ASP A 196 -5.58 7.49 5.30
CA ASP A 196 -5.48 7.39 3.83
C ASP A 196 -6.22 6.16 3.32
N VAL A 197 -6.06 5.01 4.04
CA VAL A 197 -6.75 3.77 3.68
C VAL A 197 -8.26 3.99 3.66
N ALA A 198 -8.80 4.59 4.72
CA ALA A 198 -10.24 4.85 4.83
C ALA A 198 -10.77 5.84 3.78
N ALA A 199 -9.90 6.75 3.30
CA ALA A 199 -10.30 7.79 2.38
C ALA A 199 -10.35 7.34 0.91
N ILE A 200 -9.43 6.43 0.50
CA ILE A 200 -9.24 6.16 -0.93
C ILE A 200 -9.19 4.68 -1.32
N CYS A 201 -9.05 3.76 -0.35
CA CYS A 201 -8.86 2.35 -0.65
C CYS A 201 -10.17 1.57 -0.56
N ASP A 202 -10.34 0.59 -1.46
CA ASP A 202 -11.47 -0.33 -1.50
C ASP A 202 -11.04 -1.78 -1.22
N TYR A 203 -9.73 -2.05 -1.18
CA TYR A 203 -9.16 -3.37 -0.94
C TYR A 203 -8.04 -3.30 0.10
N LEU A 204 -7.95 -4.29 1.00
CA LEU A 204 -7.00 -4.27 2.10
C LEU A 204 -6.14 -5.54 2.14
N VAL A 205 -4.84 -5.33 2.24
CA VAL A 205 -3.83 -6.37 2.49
C VAL A 205 -3.12 -6.06 3.80
N ILE A 206 -3.23 -6.92 4.79
CA ILE A 206 -2.50 -6.76 6.06
C ILE A 206 -1.29 -7.69 6.06
N VAL A 207 -0.12 -7.09 6.27
CA VAL A 207 1.16 -7.81 6.39
C VAL A 207 1.65 -7.71 7.83
N SER A 208 1.90 -8.85 8.45
CA SER A 208 2.42 -8.94 9.82
C SER A 208 3.41 -10.09 9.95
N GLU A 209 4.51 -9.88 10.65
CA GLU A 209 5.54 -10.90 10.90
C GLU A 209 5.97 -11.66 9.61
N SER A 210 6.17 -10.90 8.53
CA SER A 210 6.57 -11.42 7.21
C SER A 210 5.50 -12.26 6.48
N HIS A 211 4.25 -12.29 6.95
CA HIS A 211 3.14 -13.02 6.34
C HIS A 211 2.01 -12.08 5.95
N VAL A 212 1.27 -12.45 4.91
CA VAL A 212 -0.04 -11.84 4.61
C VAL A 212 -1.07 -12.51 5.52
N VAL A 213 -1.67 -11.73 6.41
CA VAL A 213 -2.64 -12.22 7.40
C VAL A 213 -4.08 -11.97 7.00
N LEU A 214 -4.31 -11.01 6.09
CA LEU A 214 -5.63 -10.69 5.55
C LEU A 214 -5.45 -10.07 4.16
N CYS A 215 -6.35 -10.42 3.24
CA CYS A 215 -6.36 -9.89 1.88
C CYS A 215 -7.79 -9.99 1.35
N ASP A 216 -8.55 -8.87 1.40
CA ASP A 216 -9.96 -8.86 1.01
C ASP A 216 -10.49 -7.44 0.72
N ASP A 217 -11.71 -7.36 0.21
CA ASP A 217 -12.48 -6.15 0.03
C ASP A 217 -12.78 -5.48 1.38
N ILE A 218 -12.61 -4.17 1.48
CA ILE A 218 -12.80 -3.43 2.73
C ILE A 218 -14.25 -3.53 3.21
N ASP A 219 -15.22 -3.43 2.33
CA ASP A 219 -16.63 -3.50 2.69
C ASP A 219 -16.94 -4.90 3.27
N TYR A 220 -16.44 -5.96 2.64
CA TYR A 220 -16.57 -7.32 3.16
C TYR A 220 -15.91 -7.48 4.53
N ILE A 221 -14.73 -6.92 4.73
CA ILE A 221 -14.04 -6.94 6.03
C ILE A 221 -14.89 -6.25 7.10
N VAL A 222 -15.41 -5.06 6.82
CA VAL A 222 -16.25 -4.28 7.75
C VAL A 222 -17.55 -5.02 8.08
N GLU A 223 -18.19 -5.65 7.10
CA GLU A 223 -19.41 -6.41 7.31
C GLU A 223 -19.18 -7.73 8.06
N SER A 224 -18.06 -8.41 7.79
CA SER A 224 -17.75 -9.72 8.36
C SER A 224 -17.09 -9.66 9.74
N HIS A 225 -16.61 -8.49 10.17
CA HIS A 225 -15.94 -8.32 11.46
C HIS A 225 -16.80 -7.52 12.44
N ARG A 226 -16.76 -7.88 13.72
CA ARG A 226 -17.42 -7.16 14.81
C ARG A 226 -16.43 -6.85 15.91
N MET A 227 -16.43 -5.62 16.37
CA MET A 227 -15.69 -5.21 17.56
C MET A 227 -16.59 -5.35 18.77
N LEU A 228 -16.23 -6.22 19.71
CA LEU A 228 -16.89 -6.34 21.01
C LEU A 228 -16.08 -5.53 22.03
N THR A 229 -16.72 -4.53 22.64
CA THR A 229 -16.14 -3.77 23.74
C THR A 229 -16.77 -4.26 25.02
N ALA A 230 -15.99 -4.80 25.94
CA ALA A 230 -16.47 -5.22 27.26
C ALA A 230 -15.70 -4.45 28.34
N PHE A 231 -16.43 -4.08 29.40
CA PHE A 231 -15.80 -3.56 30.62
C PHE A 231 -15.54 -4.75 31.57
N PRO A 232 -14.41 -4.77 32.28
CA PRO A 232 -14.15 -5.83 33.25
C PRO A 232 -15.22 -5.75 34.34
N SER A 233 -16.09 -6.74 34.37
CA SER A 233 -17.00 -7.02 35.47
C SER A 233 -16.74 -8.43 35.95
N GLU A 234 -16.85 -8.66 37.27
CA GLU A 234 -16.71 -10.00 37.82
C GLU A 234 -17.79 -10.91 37.22
N GLY A 235 -17.35 -12.01 36.57
CA GLY A 235 -18.26 -13.00 36.00
C GLY A 235 -18.54 -12.85 34.48
N LEU A 236 -17.77 -12.06 33.73
CA LEU A 236 -17.93 -11.98 32.29
C LEU A 236 -17.51 -13.30 31.61
N GLU A 237 -18.46 -14.16 31.30
CA GLU A 237 -18.24 -15.28 30.36
C GLU A 237 -18.26 -14.74 28.93
N LEU A 238 -17.12 -14.86 28.25
CA LEU A 238 -17.04 -14.50 26.83
C LEU A 238 -17.86 -15.52 26.01
N PRO A 239 -18.68 -15.04 25.06
CA PRO A 239 -19.41 -15.96 24.18
C PRO A 239 -18.43 -16.89 23.46
N GLN A 240 -18.73 -18.19 23.49
CA GLN A 240 -17.97 -19.15 22.70
C GLN A 240 -18.14 -18.78 21.23
N ALA A 241 -17.01 -18.62 20.50
CA ALA A 241 -17.03 -18.30 19.08
C ALA A 241 -17.90 -19.33 18.33
N PRO A 242 -18.86 -18.90 17.51
CA PRO A 242 -19.63 -19.81 16.69
C PRO A 242 -18.67 -20.61 15.80
N ARG A 243 -18.95 -21.89 15.60
CA ARG A 243 -18.10 -22.83 14.82
C ARG A 243 -17.95 -22.47 13.33
N GLN A 244 -18.55 -21.38 12.87
CA GLN A 244 -18.34 -20.80 11.55
C GLN A 244 -17.64 -19.45 11.75
N SER A 245 -16.43 -19.41 11.30
CA SER A 245 -15.36 -18.44 11.41
C SER A 245 -15.73 -17.01 11.02
N ILE A 246 -16.28 -16.25 11.95
CA ILE A 246 -16.19 -14.79 11.92
C ILE A 246 -15.04 -14.43 12.88
N PRO A 247 -13.95 -13.81 12.45
CA PRO A 247 -12.91 -13.36 13.35
C PRO A 247 -13.48 -12.26 14.25
N ILE A 248 -13.52 -12.52 15.55
CA ILE A 248 -13.98 -11.57 16.56
C ILE A 248 -12.76 -10.96 17.21
N ALA A 249 -12.55 -9.64 17.02
CA ALA A 249 -11.58 -8.89 17.80
C ALA A 249 -12.27 -8.41 19.10
N VAL A 250 -11.84 -8.90 20.24
CA VAL A 250 -12.31 -8.45 21.56
C VAL A 250 -11.31 -7.42 22.09
N VAL A 251 -11.74 -6.16 22.18
CA VAL A 251 -10.96 -5.09 22.82
C VAL A 251 -11.55 -4.86 24.21
N VAL A 252 -10.82 -5.27 25.24
CA VAL A 252 -11.17 -4.95 26.63
C VAL A 252 -10.60 -3.57 26.96
N ARG A 253 -11.44 -2.57 27.18
CA ARG A 253 -11.05 -1.26 27.71
C ARG A 253 -11.08 -1.29 29.23
N CYS A 254 -9.92 -1.12 29.87
CA CYS A 254 -9.88 -0.83 31.29
C CYS A 254 -10.29 0.63 31.52
N PRO A 255 -11.25 0.93 32.40
CA PRO A 255 -11.51 2.29 32.83
C PRO A 255 -10.37 2.76 33.73
N THR A 256 -9.66 3.79 33.28
CA THR A 256 -8.76 4.69 34.03
C THR A 256 -7.58 4.13 34.82
N SER A 257 -6.45 4.70 34.53
CA SER A 257 -5.23 4.92 35.30
C SER A 257 -5.38 4.78 36.85
N GLN A 258 -5.19 3.59 37.37
CA GLN A 258 -4.58 3.38 38.71
C GLN A 258 -4.25 1.88 38.86
N GLY A 259 -2.97 1.58 38.99
CA GLY A 259 -2.53 0.31 39.56
C GLY A 259 -2.19 -0.83 38.60
N SER A 260 -1.05 -1.32 38.81
CA SER A 260 -0.21 -2.32 38.18
C SER A 260 -0.76 -3.76 38.09
N ASN A 261 -2.03 -4.01 37.74
CA ASN A 261 -2.52 -5.35 37.47
C ASN A 261 -3.77 -5.33 36.58
N CYS A 262 -3.59 -5.09 35.28
CA CYS A 262 -4.67 -5.26 34.31
C CYS A 262 -4.46 -6.58 33.53
N PRO A 263 -5.32 -7.60 33.66
CA PRO A 263 -5.23 -8.78 32.83
C PRO A 263 -5.84 -8.51 31.46
N CYS A 264 -5.12 -7.85 30.58
CA CYS A 264 -5.51 -7.74 29.18
C CYS A 264 -5.32 -9.11 28.51
N ARG A 265 -6.39 -9.86 28.34
CA ARG A 265 -6.41 -11.06 27.48
C ARG A 265 -7.05 -10.70 26.15
N THR A 266 -6.25 -10.69 25.10
CA THR A 266 -6.75 -10.72 23.72
C THR A 266 -7.13 -12.16 23.40
N ILE A 267 -8.40 -12.42 23.14
CA ILE A 267 -8.84 -13.73 22.65
C ILE A 267 -9.08 -13.58 21.15
N ALA A 268 -8.07 -13.98 20.37
CA ALA A 268 -8.24 -14.19 18.93
C ALA A 268 -8.72 -15.63 18.71
N GLY A 269 -9.76 -15.81 17.92
CA GLY A 269 -10.20 -17.12 17.46
C GLY A 269 -9.10 -17.74 16.60
N ALA A 270 -8.65 -18.96 16.99
CA ALA A 270 -7.78 -19.89 16.28
C ALA A 270 -6.47 -19.31 15.71
N SER A 271 -5.53 -19.13 16.55
CA SER A 271 -4.10 -19.47 16.60
C SER A 271 -3.38 -18.53 17.55
N ARG A 272 -2.56 -19.12 18.41
CA ARG A 272 -1.82 -18.40 19.45
C ARG A 272 -0.85 -17.41 18.80
N SER A 273 -1.07 -16.12 18.96
CA SER A 273 -0.01 -15.14 18.87
C SER A 273 -0.16 -14.09 19.97
N ARG A 274 0.89 -13.96 20.75
CA ARG A 274 1.02 -13.06 21.89
C ARG A 274 1.06 -11.60 21.39
N LEU A 275 0.11 -10.80 21.76
CA LEU A 275 0.21 -9.36 21.67
C LEU A 275 -0.24 -8.75 23.00
N CYS A 276 0.67 -8.77 23.93
CA CYS A 276 0.71 -7.83 25.04
C CYS A 276 2.19 -7.53 25.31
N ARG A 277 2.69 -6.42 24.81
CA ARG A 277 3.92 -5.82 25.31
C ARG A 277 3.60 -4.43 25.84
N ARG A 278 4.03 -4.25 27.08
CA ARG A 278 4.03 -3.01 27.87
C ARG A 278 4.78 -1.91 27.13
N SER A 279 4.29 -0.74 27.22
CA SER A 279 5.06 0.50 27.45
C SER A 279 4.30 1.35 28.44
#